data_6bd1e2d99dc2aa099bc23680f99e2b38
#
_entry.id   6bd1e2d99dc2aa099bc23680f99e2b38
#
_cell.length_a   1.000
_cell.length_b   1.000
_cell.length_c   1.000
_cell.angle_alpha   90.00
_cell.angle_beta   90.00
_cell.angle_gamma   90.00
#
_symmetry.space_group_name_H-M   'P 1'
#
loop_
_entity.id
_entity.type
_entity.pdbx_description
1 polymer ?
#
loop_
_entity_poly.entity_id
_entity_poly.type
_entity_poly.pdbx_seq_one_letter_code
_entity_poly.pdbx_strand_id
1 'polypeptide(L)'
;PDATLLQQATPLDSYDDYLLSAYEQAPDMQLLRKETELAQNQIEIDRASRRPNINLYASNTLARPITRTMTDLYNNNWNIGLSVSYPLSSLFKNGHKIKESQLQVAVQKKEEELKKQQLQMDIYNAILRHKEALQEEEAWELSGRQAQENYRIMQNRYMNQLAILTDLLDANSVLLNAELQLTSSRTRIIYTYYQLQKACGRL
;
A
#
# COMPACT_ATOMS: atom_id res chain seq x y z
N PRO A 1 -10.79 -15.36 21.00
CA PRO A 1 -9.49 -15.26 20.31
C PRO A 1 -8.68 -16.46 20.71
N ASP A 2 -8.36 -17.31 19.71
CA ASP A 2 -7.66 -18.57 19.93
C ASP A 2 -6.27 -18.31 20.51
N ALA A 3 -6.03 -18.77 21.71
CA ALA A 3 -4.73 -18.70 22.41
C ALA A 3 -3.59 -19.41 21.63
N THR A 4 -3.92 -20.23 20.64
CA THR A 4 -2.98 -20.89 19.74
C THR A 4 -2.27 -19.95 18.77
N LEU A 5 -2.89 -18.81 18.41
CA LEU A 5 -2.25 -17.77 17.59
C LEU A 5 -1.15 -17.00 18.35
N LEU A 6 -1.20 -17.02 19.68
CA LEU A 6 -0.22 -16.34 20.55
C LEU A 6 1.10 -17.11 20.71
N GLN A 7 1.17 -18.36 20.25
CA GLN A 7 2.33 -19.24 20.45
C GLN A 7 3.17 -19.49 19.19
N GLN A 8 2.76 -18.99 18.03
CA GLN A 8 3.53 -19.15 16.79
C GLN A 8 4.48 -17.97 16.61
N ALA A 9 5.66 -18.05 17.21
CA ALA A 9 6.80 -17.27 16.74
C ALA A 9 7.17 -17.78 15.34
N THR A 10 6.57 -17.21 14.30
CA THR A 10 6.96 -17.49 12.92
C THR A 10 8.39 -16.97 12.73
N PRO A 11 9.33 -17.83 12.28
CA PRO A 11 10.70 -17.37 12.04
C PRO A 11 10.66 -16.22 11.04
N LEU A 12 11.36 -15.15 11.34
CA LEU A 12 11.51 -14.02 10.43
C LEU A 12 12.32 -14.47 9.22
N ASP A 13 11.80 -14.21 8.02
CA ASP A 13 12.55 -14.31 6.77
C ASP A 13 13.75 -13.35 6.78
N SER A 14 14.66 -13.51 5.82
CA SER A 14 15.76 -12.57 5.65
C SER A 14 15.23 -11.17 5.29
N TYR A 15 15.95 -10.12 5.70
CA TYR A 15 15.67 -8.74 5.29
C TYR A 15 15.53 -8.60 3.78
N ASP A 16 16.41 -9.26 3.02
CA ASP A 16 16.41 -9.21 1.56
C ASP A 16 15.16 -9.86 0.94
N ASP A 17 14.63 -10.92 1.56
CA ASP A 17 13.40 -11.59 1.12
C ASP A 17 12.17 -10.68 1.31
N TYR A 18 12.11 -9.98 2.43
CA TYR A 18 11.07 -8.98 2.68
C TYR A 18 11.16 -7.82 1.70
N LEU A 19 12.37 -7.36 1.41
CA LEU A 19 12.59 -6.26 0.48
C LEU A 19 12.20 -6.63 -0.96
N LEU A 20 12.59 -7.81 -1.43
CA LEU A 20 12.18 -8.33 -2.74
C LEU A 20 10.66 -8.45 -2.86
N SER A 21 10.02 -9.03 -1.84
CA SER A 21 8.58 -9.14 -1.79
C SER A 21 7.89 -7.77 -1.87
N ALA A 22 8.39 -6.78 -1.12
CA ALA A 22 7.84 -5.43 -1.13
C ALA A 22 7.98 -4.75 -2.50
N TYR A 23 9.12 -4.91 -3.17
CA TYR A 23 9.32 -4.34 -4.50
C TYR A 23 8.41 -4.95 -5.57
N GLU A 24 8.04 -6.22 -5.43
CA GLU A 24 7.20 -6.92 -6.40
C GLU A 24 5.71 -6.78 -6.08
N GLN A 25 5.34 -6.91 -4.81
CA GLN A 25 3.96 -7.11 -4.39
C GLN A 25 3.32 -5.87 -3.76
N ALA A 26 4.12 -4.91 -3.24
CA ALA A 26 3.54 -3.73 -2.60
C ALA A 26 2.66 -2.95 -3.60
N PRO A 27 1.37 -2.69 -3.26
CA PRO A 27 0.44 -2.02 -4.15
C PRO A 27 0.92 -0.64 -4.61
N ASP A 28 1.59 0.09 -3.71
CA ASP A 28 2.16 1.41 -4.00
C ASP A 28 3.24 1.33 -5.09
N MET A 29 4.09 0.29 -5.07
CA MET A 29 5.10 0.08 -6.11
C MET A 29 4.49 -0.29 -7.46
N GLN A 30 3.44 -1.11 -7.43
CA GLN A 30 2.71 -1.47 -8.65
C GLN A 30 2.02 -0.24 -9.25
N LEU A 31 1.42 0.61 -8.41
CA LEU A 31 0.81 1.87 -8.84
C LEU A 31 1.83 2.77 -9.54
N LEU A 32 2.98 3.06 -8.91
CA LEU A 32 4.02 3.90 -9.48
C LEU A 32 4.59 3.36 -10.79
N ARG A 33 4.74 2.03 -10.92
CA ARG A 33 5.13 1.41 -12.20
C ARG A 33 4.09 1.67 -13.29
N LYS A 34 2.79 1.56 -12.96
CA LYS A 34 1.71 1.85 -13.92
C LYS A 34 1.63 3.33 -14.28
N GLU A 35 1.89 4.23 -13.34
CA GLU A 35 1.99 5.67 -13.61
C GLU A 35 3.17 5.98 -14.53
N THR A 36 4.31 5.30 -14.36
CA THR A 36 5.46 5.41 -15.27
C THR A 36 5.10 4.91 -16.68
N GLU A 37 4.38 3.78 -16.80
CA GLU A 37 3.88 3.27 -18.10
C GLU A 37 2.92 4.28 -18.76
N LEU A 38 2.01 4.88 -17.98
CA LEU A 38 1.09 5.90 -18.48
C LEU A 38 1.85 7.13 -18.99
N ALA A 39 2.84 7.61 -18.25
CA ALA A 39 3.68 8.72 -18.68
C ALA A 39 4.47 8.39 -19.96
N GLN A 40 4.94 7.15 -20.12
CA GLN A 40 5.59 6.70 -21.36
C GLN A 40 4.60 6.67 -22.53
N ASN A 41 3.39 6.16 -22.33
CA ASN A 41 2.36 6.17 -23.36
C ASN A 41 1.95 7.58 -23.77
N GLN A 42 1.99 8.56 -22.85
CA GLN A 42 1.74 9.96 -23.17
C GLN A 42 2.73 10.51 -24.20
N ILE A 43 4.00 10.10 -24.12
CA ILE A 43 5.00 10.47 -25.14
C ILE A 43 4.57 9.96 -26.53
N GLU A 44 4.05 8.73 -26.62
CA GLU A 44 3.61 8.17 -27.90
C GLU A 44 2.35 8.88 -28.44
N ILE A 45 1.44 9.28 -27.55
CA ILE A 45 0.26 10.10 -27.92
C ILE A 45 0.73 11.46 -28.46
N ASP A 46 1.67 12.13 -27.78
CA ASP A 46 2.20 13.41 -28.24
C ASP A 46 2.98 13.29 -29.54
N ARG A 47 3.68 12.17 -29.77
CA ARG A 47 4.29 11.83 -31.07
C ARG A 47 3.25 11.57 -32.15
N ALA A 48 2.18 10.85 -31.81
CA ALA A 48 1.10 10.55 -32.76
C ALA A 48 0.37 11.80 -33.23
N SER A 49 0.29 12.84 -32.40
CA SER A 49 -0.30 14.13 -32.78
C SER A 49 0.45 14.88 -33.90
N ARG A 50 1.65 14.42 -34.28
CA ARG A 50 2.39 14.87 -35.48
C ARG A 50 2.01 14.11 -36.76
N ARG A 51 1.17 13.08 -36.66
CA ARG A 51 0.73 12.29 -37.80
C ARG A 51 -0.56 12.85 -38.36
N PRO A 52 -0.84 12.63 -39.66
CA PRO A 52 -2.15 13.00 -40.22
C PRO A 52 -3.26 12.18 -39.59
N ASN A 53 -4.37 12.83 -39.29
CA ASN A 53 -5.62 12.17 -38.88
C ASN A 53 -6.39 11.72 -40.10
N ILE A 54 -6.69 10.42 -40.18
CA ILE A 54 -7.46 9.81 -41.23
C ILE A 54 -8.78 9.31 -40.63
N ASN A 55 -9.90 9.90 -41.04
CA ASN A 55 -11.25 9.54 -40.58
C ASN A 55 -12.06 9.00 -41.73
N LEU A 56 -12.61 7.81 -41.57
CA LEU A 56 -13.64 7.25 -42.42
C LEU A 56 -15.00 7.60 -41.80
N TYR A 57 -15.89 8.19 -42.57
CA TYR A 57 -17.23 8.48 -42.09
C TYR A 57 -18.29 7.93 -43.10
N ALA A 58 -19.37 7.45 -42.55
CA ALA A 58 -20.58 7.09 -43.29
C ALA A 58 -21.78 7.76 -42.61
N SER A 59 -22.59 8.41 -43.37
CA SER A 59 -23.83 9.01 -42.87
C SER A 59 -25.01 8.69 -43.76
N ASN A 60 -26.16 8.47 -43.16
CA ASN A 60 -27.41 8.36 -43.82
C ASN A 60 -28.33 9.48 -43.30
N THR A 61 -28.86 10.30 -44.20
CA THR A 61 -29.74 11.38 -43.83
C THR A 61 -31.07 11.18 -44.55
N LEU A 62 -32.13 10.90 -43.81
CA LEU A 62 -33.50 10.91 -44.29
C LEU A 62 -34.08 12.31 -44.01
N ALA A 63 -34.24 13.12 -45.03
CA ALA A 63 -34.74 14.48 -44.91
C ALA A 63 -35.92 14.75 -45.83
N ARG A 64 -36.85 15.56 -45.33
CA ARG A 64 -37.94 16.13 -46.13
C ARG A 64 -37.58 17.59 -46.43
N PRO A 65 -37.37 17.95 -47.71
CA PRO A 65 -37.02 19.32 -48.04
C PRO A 65 -38.20 20.28 -47.77
N ILE A 66 -37.94 21.41 -47.11
CA ILE A 66 -38.95 22.42 -46.76
C ILE A 66 -38.94 23.55 -47.80
N THR A 67 -38.42 23.33 -49.00
CA THR A 67 -38.35 24.35 -50.05
C THR A 67 -39.45 24.21 -51.03
N ARG A 68 -40.10 25.34 -51.47
CA ARG A 68 -41.21 25.37 -52.40
C ARG A 68 -40.87 24.88 -53.83
N THR A 69 -39.61 24.68 -54.14
CA THR A 69 -39.12 24.30 -55.45
C THR A 69 -38.81 22.80 -55.59
N MET A 70 -38.91 22.03 -54.53
CA MET A 70 -38.72 20.59 -54.58
C MET A 70 -40.00 19.83 -54.21
N THR A 71 -40.16 18.66 -54.79
CA THR A 71 -41.28 17.75 -54.48
C THR A 71 -41.27 17.38 -53.03
N ASP A 72 -42.43 17.44 -52.37
CA ASP A 72 -42.58 17.16 -50.93
C ASP A 72 -42.55 15.65 -50.66
N LEU A 73 -41.32 15.06 -50.76
CA LEU A 73 -41.04 13.64 -50.55
C LEU A 73 -39.84 13.47 -49.66
N TYR A 74 -39.83 12.40 -48.85
CA TYR A 74 -38.64 12.02 -48.07
C TYR A 74 -37.54 11.54 -49.01
N ASN A 75 -36.37 12.17 -48.91
CA ASN A 75 -35.16 11.77 -49.61
C ASN A 75 -34.20 11.10 -48.65
N ASN A 76 -33.69 9.93 -49.04
CA ASN A 76 -32.67 9.19 -48.29
C ASN A 76 -31.33 9.34 -49.01
N ASN A 77 -30.41 10.07 -48.35
CA ASN A 77 -29.07 10.33 -48.88
C ASN A 77 -28.03 9.58 -48.08
N TRP A 78 -27.22 8.81 -48.77
CA TRP A 78 -26.03 8.12 -48.23
C TRP A 78 -24.79 8.87 -48.61
N ASN A 79 -23.95 9.16 -47.61
CA ASN A 79 -22.65 9.73 -47.82
C ASN A 79 -21.59 8.84 -47.15
N ILE A 80 -20.61 8.42 -47.97
CA ILE A 80 -19.42 7.73 -47.47
C ILE A 80 -18.23 8.55 -47.93
N GLY A 81 -17.33 8.85 -46.99
CA GLY A 81 -16.17 9.68 -47.28
C GLY A 81 -14.98 9.37 -46.42
N LEU A 82 -13.81 9.73 -46.93
CA LEU A 82 -12.54 9.71 -46.23
C LEU A 82 -12.05 11.15 -46.05
N SER A 83 -11.79 11.55 -44.81
CA SER A 83 -11.17 12.83 -44.53
C SER A 83 -9.76 12.65 -44.01
N VAL A 84 -8.80 13.38 -44.55
CA VAL A 84 -7.41 13.44 -44.10
C VAL A 84 -7.15 14.86 -43.61
N SER A 85 -6.84 15.01 -42.33
CA SER A 85 -6.50 16.31 -41.74
C SER A 85 -5.10 16.28 -41.18
N TYR A 86 -4.29 17.28 -41.49
CA TYR A 86 -2.92 17.39 -41.02
C TYR A 86 -2.67 18.77 -40.40
N PRO A 87 -2.52 18.84 -39.05
CA PRO A 87 -2.32 20.10 -38.36
C PRO A 87 -0.84 20.54 -38.49
N LEU A 88 -0.52 21.37 -39.49
CA LEU A 88 0.86 21.85 -39.77
C LEU A 88 1.47 22.60 -38.57
N SER A 89 0.67 23.29 -37.77
CA SER A 89 1.13 23.99 -36.58
C SER A 89 1.67 23.07 -35.50
N SER A 90 1.21 21.81 -35.45
CA SER A 90 1.66 20.80 -34.49
C SER A 90 3.11 20.37 -34.71
N LEU A 91 3.62 20.45 -35.94
CA LEU A 91 5.00 20.13 -36.27
C LEU A 91 5.99 21.03 -35.51
N PHE A 92 5.65 22.30 -35.35
CA PHE A 92 6.53 23.28 -34.68
C PHE A 92 6.32 23.33 -33.17
N LYS A 93 5.07 23.19 -32.70
CA LYS A 93 4.72 23.32 -31.28
C LYS A 93 4.94 22.06 -30.45
N ASN A 94 4.79 20.88 -31.06
CA ASN A 94 4.84 19.62 -30.31
C ASN A 94 6.23 19.18 -29.85
N GLY A 95 7.31 19.86 -30.31
CA GLY A 95 8.67 19.59 -29.83
C GLY A 95 8.83 19.79 -28.33
N HIS A 96 8.29 20.90 -27.84
CA HIS A 96 8.32 21.24 -26.41
C HIS A 96 7.43 20.33 -25.60
N LYS A 97 6.25 19.97 -26.11
CA LYS A 97 5.31 19.07 -25.44
C LYS A 97 5.88 17.66 -25.27
N ILE A 98 6.54 17.12 -26.31
CA ILE A 98 7.21 15.82 -26.21
C ILE A 98 8.34 15.86 -25.17
N LYS A 99 9.10 16.97 -25.13
CA LYS A 99 10.15 17.14 -24.12
C LYS A 99 9.59 17.24 -22.72
N GLU A 100 8.47 17.93 -22.53
CA GLU A 100 7.72 18.00 -21.28
C GLU A 100 7.31 16.60 -20.81
N SER A 101 6.68 15.78 -21.68
CA SER A 101 6.28 14.41 -21.38
C SER A 101 7.48 13.49 -21.06
N GLN A 102 8.63 13.71 -21.73
CA GLN A 102 9.87 13.01 -21.38
C GLN A 102 10.40 13.35 -19.99
N LEU A 103 10.31 14.65 -19.60
CA LEU A 103 10.66 15.10 -18.25
C LEU A 103 9.71 14.51 -17.21
N GLN A 104 8.42 14.42 -17.54
CA GLN A 104 7.43 13.80 -16.66
C GLN A 104 7.77 12.32 -16.38
N VAL A 105 8.19 11.54 -17.40
CA VAL A 105 8.70 10.18 -17.19
C VAL A 105 9.92 10.15 -16.27
N ALA A 106 10.83 11.12 -16.42
CA ALA A 106 11.98 11.21 -15.52
C ALA A 106 11.59 11.52 -14.08
N VAL A 107 10.58 12.36 -13.86
CA VAL A 107 10.00 12.63 -12.53
C VAL A 107 9.43 11.35 -11.94
N GLN A 108 8.55 10.62 -12.67
CA GLN A 108 7.94 9.37 -12.20
C GLN A 108 8.99 8.32 -11.81
N LYS A 109 10.07 8.19 -12.59
CA LYS A 109 11.18 7.29 -12.23
C LYS A 109 11.88 7.69 -10.93
N LYS A 110 12.01 8.99 -10.66
CA LYS A 110 12.59 9.47 -9.39
C LYS A 110 11.66 9.26 -8.21
N GLU A 111 10.35 9.39 -8.41
CA GLU A 111 9.36 9.03 -7.41
C GLU A 111 9.38 7.53 -7.07
N GLU A 112 9.58 6.66 -8.07
CA GLU A 112 9.79 5.23 -7.85
C GLU A 112 11.07 4.94 -7.02
N GLU A 113 12.18 5.64 -7.31
CA GLU A 113 13.42 5.51 -6.52
C GLU A 113 13.23 5.96 -5.07
N LEU A 114 12.54 7.10 -4.86
CA LEU A 114 12.22 7.60 -3.52
C LEU A 114 11.35 6.61 -2.75
N LYS A 115 10.33 6.04 -3.40
CA LYS A 115 9.46 5.04 -2.77
C LYS A 115 10.23 3.79 -2.38
N LYS A 116 11.19 3.33 -3.21
CA LYS A 116 12.07 2.19 -2.86
C LYS A 116 12.87 2.47 -1.59
N GLN A 117 13.44 3.68 -1.46
CA GLN A 117 14.19 4.06 -0.25
C GLN A 117 13.26 4.12 0.97
N GLN A 118 12.05 4.64 0.81
CA GLN A 118 11.07 4.69 1.89
C GLN A 118 10.66 3.28 2.35
N LEU A 119 10.38 2.37 1.41
CA LEU A 119 10.08 0.97 1.73
C LEU A 119 11.23 0.27 2.45
N GLN A 120 12.49 0.53 2.07
CA GLN A 120 13.66 0.01 2.79
C GLN A 120 13.64 0.43 4.26
N MET A 121 13.39 1.71 4.52
CA MET A 121 13.31 2.25 5.88
C MET A 121 12.11 1.67 6.66
N ASP A 122 10.95 1.57 6.02
CA ASP A 122 9.73 1.07 6.65
C ASP A 122 9.87 -0.41 7.04
N ILE A 123 10.44 -1.23 6.16
CA ILE A 123 10.71 -2.65 6.44
C ILE A 123 11.75 -2.80 7.56
N TYR A 124 12.84 -2.05 7.49
CA TYR A 124 13.87 -2.07 8.55
C TYR A 124 13.27 -1.71 9.91
N ASN A 125 12.49 -0.64 9.98
CA ASN A 125 11.81 -0.21 11.20
C ASN A 125 10.79 -1.25 11.69
N ALA A 126 10.05 -1.89 10.78
CA ALA A 126 9.08 -2.92 11.14
C ALA A 126 9.76 -4.16 11.73
N ILE A 127 10.89 -4.60 11.15
CA ILE A 127 11.69 -5.71 11.68
C ILE A 127 12.27 -5.36 13.06
N LEU A 128 12.78 -4.14 13.22
CA LEU A 128 13.32 -3.69 14.50
C LEU A 128 12.26 -3.70 15.59
N ARG A 129 11.09 -3.10 15.31
CA ARG A 129 9.95 -3.09 16.25
C ARG A 129 9.46 -4.49 16.61
N HIS A 130 9.47 -5.41 15.65
CA HIS A 130 9.09 -6.80 15.94
C HIS A 130 10.11 -7.49 16.84
N LYS A 131 11.42 -7.29 16.61
CA LYS A 131 12.48 -7.78 17.50
C LYS A 131 12.39 -7.20 18.91
N GLU A 132 12.13 -5.90 19.01
CA GLU A 132 11.91 -5.23 20.31
C GLU A 132 10.71 -5.84 21.05
N ALA A 133 9.60 -6.12 20.34
CA ALA A 133 8.41 -6.74 20.94
C ALA A 133 8.70 -8.16 21.46
N LEU A 134 9.53 -8.94 20.78
CA LEU A 134 9.97 -10.26 21.25
C LEU A 134 10.83 -10.16 22.52
N GLN A 135 11.75 -9.21 22.58
CA GLN A 135 12.58 -8.99 23.78
C GLN A 135 11.75 -8.48 24.96
N GLU A 136 10.77 -7.62 24.70
CA GLU A 136 9.85 -7.12 25.71
C GLU A 136 8.99 -8.26 26.29
N GLU A 137 8.53 -9.20 25.48
CA GLU A 137 7.77 -10.37 25.94
C GLU A 137 8.63 -11.26 26.87
N GLU A 138 9.88 -11.54 26.50
CA GLU A 138 10.79 -12.33 27.31
C GLU A 138 11.05 -11.67 28.68
N ALA A 139 11.19 -10.34 28.71
CA ALA A 139 11.36 -9.58 29.94
C ALA A 139 10.13 -9.63 30.85
N TRP A 140 8.91 -9.49 30.27
CA TRP A 140 7.66 -9.59 31.01
C TRP A 140 7.36 -11.02 31.47
N GLU A 141 7.74 -12.05 30.72
CA GLU A 141 7.64 -13.42 31.15
C GLU A 141 8.50 -13.69 32.40
N LEU A 142 9.72 -13.19 32.42
CA LEU A 142 10.58 -13.28 33.60
C LEU A 142 9.99 -12.52 34.79
N SER A 143 9.52 -11.29 34.56
CA SER A 143 8.87 -10.46 35.57
C SER A 143 7.63 -11.13 36.17
N GLY A 144 6.79 -11.75 35.31
CA GLY A 144 5.61 -12.51 35.73
C GLY A 144 5.97 -13.68 36.63
N ARG A 145 7.00 -14.46 36.27
CA ARG A 145 7.50 -15.57 37.13
C ARG A 145 7.98 -15.09 38.48
N GLN A 146 8.71 -13.97 38.53
CA GLN A 146 9.18 -13.36 39.78
C GLN A 146 8.02 -12.84 40.63
N ALA A 147 7.05 -12.16 40.02
CA ALA A 147 5.88 -11.64 40.72
C ALA A 147 5.02 -12.79 41.31
N GLN A 148 4.85 -13.87 40.58
CA GLN A 148 4.11 -15.05 41.03
C GLN A 148 4.81 -15.73 42.24
N GLU A 149 6.13 -15.85 42.20
CA GLU A 149 6.87 -16.40 43.33
C GLU A 149 6.80 -15.47 44.56
N ASN A 150 6.92 -14.16 44.37
CA ASN A 150 6.77 -13.18 45.46
C ASN A 150 5.36 -13.26 46.10
N TYR A 151 4.33 -13.34 45.28
CA TYR A 151 2.94 -13.51 45.76
C TYR A 151 2.80 -14.81 46.58
N ARG A 152 3.36 -15.92 46.09
CA ARG A 152 3.34 -17.20 46.80
C ARG A 152 4.06 -17.12 48.18
N ILE A 153 5.17 -16.43 48.22
CA ILE A 153 5.91 -16.21 49.49
C ILE A 153 5.08 -15.36 50.45
N MET A 154 4.51 -14.25 49.98
CA MET A 154 3.67 -13.36 50.78
C MET A 154 2.38 -14.03 51.28
N GLN A 155 1.77 -14.87 50.46
CA GLN A 155 0.60 -15.69 50.85
C GLN A 155 0.97 -16.65 52.00
N ASN A 156 2.10 -17.35 51.89
CA ASN A 156 2.57 -18.23 52.95
C ASN A 156 2.89 -17.48 54.25
N ARG A 157 3.52 -16.28 54.18
CA ARG A 157 3.80 -15.45 55.34
C ARG A 157 2.53 -14.94 56.00
N TYR A 158 1.52 -14.51 55.22
CA TYR A 158 0.24 -14.07 55.72
C TYR A 158 -0.48 -15.21 56.44
N MET A 159 -0.54 -16.41 55.85
CA MET A 159 -1.16 -17.58 56.47
C MET A 159 -0.53 -17.98 57.81
N ASN A 160 0.77 -17.72 57.95
CA ASN A 160 1.53 -17.97 59.18
C ASN A 160 1.57 -16.74 60.13
N GLN A 161 0.75 -15.71 59.88
CA GLN A 161 0.66 -14.46 60.64
C GLN A 161 1.98 -13.66 60.71
N LEU A 162 2.86 -13.85 59.69
CA LEU A 162 4.17 -13.17 59.55
C LEU A 162 4.13 -11.98 58.60
N ALA A 163 2.98 -11.66 58.00
CA ALA A 163 2.74 -10.50 57.12
C ALA A 163 1.31 -9.99 57.33
N ILE A 164 1.05 -8.69 57.05
CA ILE A 164 -0.25 -8.08 57.09
C ILE A 164 -0.98 -8.21 55.77
N LEU A 165 -2.30 -8.02 55.75
CA LEU A 165 -3.12 -8.14 54.52
C LEU A 165 -2.69 -7.17 53.44
N THR A 166 -2.25 -5.98 53.80
CA THR A 166 -1.75 -4.98 52.83
C THR A 166 -0.58 -5.51 52.00
N ASP A 167 0.37 -6.17 52.68
CA ASP A 167 1.55 -6.76 51.98
C ASP A 167 1.12 -7.84 50.96
N LEU A 168 0.11 -8.64 51.29
CA LEU A 168 -0.44 -9.65 50.38
C LEU A 168 -1.18 -9.01 49.20
N LEU A 169 -1.97 -7.95 49.44
CA LEU A 169 -2.69 -7.21 48.42
C LEU A 169 -1.70 -6.50 47.47
N ASP A 170 -0.62 -5.93 47.99
CA ASP A 170 0.42 -5.32 47.20
C ASP A 170 1.14 -6.34 46.30
N ALA A 171 1.49 -7.50 46.83
CA ALA A 171 2.08 -8.59 46.06
C ALA A 171 1.12 -9.11 44.96
N ASN A 172 -0.18 -9.20 45.26
CA ASN A 172 -1.18 -9.56 44.27
C ASN A 172 -1.33 -8.52 43.16
N SER A 173 -1.28 -7.23 43.53
CA SER A 173 -1.35 -6.13 42.55
C SER A 173 -0.15 -6.14 41.59
N VAL A 174 1.05 -6.43 42.11
CA VAL A 174 2.26 -6.58 41.30
C VAL A 174 2.14 -7.78 40.34
N LEU A 175 1.64 -8.92 40.83
CA LEU A 175 1.40 -10.09 40.00
C LEU A 175 0.42 -9.79 38.85
N LEU A 176 -0.75 -9.22 39.20
CA LEU A 176 -1.77 -8.87 38.22
C LEU A 176 -1.24 -7.91 37.15
N ASN A 177 -0.46 -6.90 37.57
CA ASN A 177 0.15 -5.97 36.62
C ASN A 177 1.15 -6.67 35.70
N ALA A 178 1.99 -7.56 36.20
CA ALA A 178 2.94 -8.32 35.37
C ALA A 178 2.22 -9.23 34.36
N GLU A 179 1.12 -9.89 34.74
CA GLU A 179 0.29 -10.71 33.84
C GLU A 179 -0.39 -9.87 32.76
N LEU A 180 -0.91 -8.68 33.10
CA LEU A 180 -1.49 -7.76 32.13
C LEU A 180 -0.44 -7.27 31.12
N GLN A 181 0.76 -6.93 31.59
CA GLN A 181 1.85 -6.49 30.70
C GLN A 181 2.32 -7.62 29.78
N LEU A 182 2.44 -8.86 30.30
CA LEU A 182 2.76 -10.03 29.47
C LEU A 182 1.70 -10.26 28.38
N THR A 183 0.42 -10.14 28.70
CA THR A 183 -0.66 -10.28 27.71
C THR A 183 -0.61 -9.18 26.66
N SER A 184 -0.32 -7.95 27.08
CA SER A 184 -0.15 -6.81 26.19
C SER A 184 1.05 -6.99 25.25
N SER A 185 2.20 -7.46 25.77
CA SER A 185 3.41 -7.69 24.97
C SER A 185 3.18 -8.78 23.91
N ARG A 186 2.51 -9.87 24.26
CA ARG A 186 2.10 -10.92 23.30
C ARG A 186 1.21 -10.39 22.19
N THR A 187 0.25 -9.55 22.52
CA THR A 187 -0.60 -8.88 21.51
C THR A 187 0.23 -7.98 20.60
N ARG A 188 1.23 -7.29 21.16
CA ARG A 188 2.14 -6.41 20.41
C ARG A 188 3.01 -7.19 19.42
N ILE A 189 3.47 -8.40 19.75
CA ILE A 189 4.20 -9.28 18.82
C ILE A 189 3.35 -9.56 17.57
N ILE A 190 2.09 -9.96 17.76
CA ILE A 190 1.16 -10.21 16.65
C ILE A 190 0.97 -8.96 15.81
N TYR A 191 0.72 -7.83 16.45
CA TYR A 191 0.51 -6.56 15.77
C TYR A 191 1.73 -6.15 14.93
N THR A 192 2.94 -6.22 15.49
CA THR A 192 4.18 -5.86 14.77
C THR A 192 4.49 -6.84 13.64
N TYR A 193 4.15 -8.12 13.78
CA TYR A 193 4.26 -9.10 12.71
C TYR A 193 3.36 -8.73 11.51
N TYR A 194 2.08 -8.44 11.77
CA TYR A 194 1.17 -8.02 10.70
C TYR A 194 1.53 -6.66 10.09
N GLN A 195 2.09 -5.75 10.88
CA GLN A 195 2.65 -4.52 10.32
C GLN A 195 3.81 -4.79 9.35
N LEU A 196 4.69 -5.75 9.67
CA LEU A 196 5.76 -6.17 8.78
C LEU A 196 5.20 -6.80 7.49
N GLN A 197 4.21 -7.70 7.60
CA GLN A 197 3.56 -8.31 6.43
C GLN A 197 2.91 -7.25 5.54
N LYS A 198 2.25 -6.27 6.13
CA LYS A 198 1.66 -5.14 5.40
C LYS A 198 2.73 -4.32 4.68
N ALA A 199 3.86 -4.01 5.34
CA ALA A 199 4.96 -3.26 4.72
C ALA A 199 5.55 -4.00 3.51
N CYS A 200 5.52 -5.33 3.53
CA CYS A 200 6.00 -6.19 2.44
C CYS A 200 4.96 -6.46 1.34
N GLY A 201 3.73 -5.94 1.48
CA GLY A 201 2.66 -6.18 0.50
C GLY A 201 2.11 -7.62 0.50
N ARG A 202 2.28 -8.34 1.62
CA ARG A 202 1.79 -9.74 1.77
C ARG A 202 0.44 -9.82 2.48
N LEU A 203 -0.22 -8.69 2.69
CA LEU A 203 -1.55 -8.56 3.31
C LEU A 203 -2.55 -8.07 2.26
#